data_3189a743c95de97b75ca210b33116ce3
#
_entry.id   3189a743c95de97b75ca210b33116ce3
#
_cell.length_a   1.000
_cell.length_b   1.000
_cell.length_c   1.000
_cell.angle_alpha   90.00
_cell.angle_beta   90.00
_cell.angle_gamma   90.00
#
_symmetry.space_group_name_H-M   'P 1'
#
loop_
_entity.id
_entity.type
_entity.pdbx_description
1 polymer ?
#
loop_
_entity_poly.entity_id
_entity_poly.type
_entity_poly.pdbx_seq_one_letter_code
_entity_poly.pdbx_strand_id
1 'polypeptide(L)'
;MILKITHNTHYQFTMPQVYALQQLRLRPINKPGMTILNWQLSVTGGDQQLCYKDQHKNQVDLVLVSAGSETLIIHCEGEVQTDNLFGIMGEYSLHGPTWLYEYGSSLTYPGPLIKKLARSMRNEAFGDVE
;
A
#
# COMPACT_ATOMS: atom_id res chain seq x y z
N MET A 1 -11.54 14.89 9.23
CA MET A 1 -12.34 14.61 8.01
C MET A 1 -12.58 13.11 7.92
N ILE A 2 -13.78 12.66 7.49
CA ILE A 2 -14.05 11.24 7.26
C ILE A 2 -13.95 10.99 5.76
N LEU A 3 -13.18 9.99 5.39
CA LEU A 3 -12.99 9.53 4.01
C LEU A 3 -13.62 8.14 3.88
N LYS A 4 -14.49 7.98 2.88
CA LYS A 4 -14.97 6.68 2.45
C LYS A 4 -14.09 6.20 1.29
N ILE A 5 -13.53 5.02 1.42
CA ILE A 5 -12.56 4.44 0.48
C ILE A 5 -13.15 3.17 -0.10
N THR A 6 -13.05 3.03 -1.41
CA THR A 6 -13.33 1.79 -2.14
C THR A 6 -12.18 1.52 -3.09
N HIS A 7 -11.60 0.33 -3.03
CA HIS A 7 -10.49 -0.08 -3.88
C HIS A 7 -10.76 -1.46 -4.46
N ASN A 8 -10.77 -1.55 -5.78
CA ASN A 8 -10.96 -2.79 -6.52
C ASN A 8 -9.71 -3.12 -7.33
N THR A 9 -9.25 -4.36 -7.21
CA THR A 9 -8.18 -4.89 -8.04
C THR A 9 -8.67 -6.14 -8.77
N HIS A 10 -8.55 -6.12 -10.09
CA HIS A 10 -8.93 -7.24 -10.95
C HIS A 10 -7.68 -7.81 -11.61
N TYR A 11 -7.43 -9.08 -11.39
CA TYR A 11 -6.42 -9.85 -12.12
C TYR A 11 -7.12 -10.75 -13.13
N GLN A 12 -6.69 -10.66 -14.37
CA GLN A 12 -7.07 -11.58 -15.43
C GLN A 12 -5.83 -12.37 -15.81
N PHE A 13 -5.87 -13.68 -15.60
CA PHE A 13 -4.77 -14.56 -15.96
C PHE A 13 -4.93 -15.04 -17.39
N THR A 14 -3.82 -15.14 -18.12
CA THR A 14 -3.82 -15.65 -19.51
C THR A 14 -4.04 -17.15 -19.59
N MET A 15 -3.82 -17.85 -18.49
CA MET A 15 -4.07 -19.29 -18.34
C MET A 15 -4.62 -19.55 -16.93
N PRO A 16 -5.48 -20.59 -16.78
CA PRO A 16 -5.96 -21.00 -15.47
C PRO A 16 -4.81 -21.28 -14.49
N GLN A 17 -4.92 -20.72 -13.29
CA GLN A 17 -3.87 -20.89 -12.27
C GLN A 17 -3.96 -22.29 -11.66
N VAL A 18 -2.83 -22.98 -11.59
CA VAL A 18 -2.73 -24.28 -10.90
C VAL A 18 -2.51 -24.05 -9.40
N TYR A 19 -1.64 -23.09 -9.08
CA TYR A 19 -1.31 -22.70 -7.72
C TYR A 19 -0.75 -21.27 -7.72
N ALA A 20 -1.34 -20.39 -6.95
CA ALA A 20 -0.79 -19.06 -6.73
C ALA A 20 -1.11 -18.59 -5.31
N LEU A 21 -0.08 -18.18 -4.57
CA LEU A 21 -0.21 -17.65 -3.22
C LEU A 21 0.11 -16.15 -3.24
N GLN A 22 -0.87 -15.32 -2.83
CA GLN A 22 -0.80 -13.87 -2.84
C GLN A 22 -0.68 -13.32 -1.42
N GLN A 23 0.23 -12.37 -1.22
CA GLN A 23 0.33 -11.61 0.02
C GLN A 23 -0.30 -10.24 -0.17
N LEU A 24 -1.41 -9.98 0.49
CA LEU A 24 -2.15 -8.74 0.42
C LEU A 24 -1.82 -7.85 1.61
N ARG A 25 -1.40 -6.61 1.36
CA ARG A 25 -1.16 -5.56 2.35
C ARG A 25 -2.14 -4.42 2.10
N LEU A 26 -3.43 -4.71 2.26
CA LEU A 26 -4.53 -3.83 1.89
C LEU A 26 -5.37 -3.39 3.11
N ARG A 27 -4.92 -3.70 4.32
CA ARG A 27 -5.55 -3.22 5.55
C ARG A 27 -4.77 -2.05 6.10
N PRO A 28 -5.41 -0.87 6.23
CA PRO A 28 -4.79 0.27 6.89
C PRO A 28 -4.57 -0.03 8.37
N ILE A 29 -3.69 0.73 9.00
CA ILE A 29 -3.43 0.67 10.45
C ILE A 29 -3.67 2.06 11.06
N ASN A 30 -4.11 2.09 12.31
CA ASN A 30 -4.22 3.33 13.06
C ASN A 30 -2.84 3.95 13.24
N LYS A 31 -2.75 5.24 13.01
CA LYS A 31 -1.52 6.04 13.22
C LYS A 31 -1.90 7.47 13.60
N PRO A 32 -0.95 8.29 14.12
CA PRO A 32 -1.23 9.69 14.39
C PRO A 32 -1.88 10.38 13.21
N GLY A 33 -3.01 11.05 13.47
CA GLY A 33 -3.80 11.73 12.44
C GLY A 33 -4.65 10.83 11.52
N MET A 34 -4.70 9.51 11.79
CA MET A 34 -5.58 8.62 11.04
C MET A 34 -6.14 7.50 11.93
N THR A 35 -7.45 7.44 12.03
CA THR A 35 -8.20 6.41 12.77
C THR A 35 -9.09 5.64 11.80
N ILE A 36 -9.02 4.32 11.84
CA ILE A 36 -9.87 3.45 11.04
C ILE A 36 -11.19 3.26 11.77
N LEU A 37 -12.28 3.66 11.14
CA LEU A 37 -13.64 3.50 11.67
C LEU A 37 -14.20 2.10 11.35
N ASN A 38 -14.02 1.69 10.09
CA ASN A 38 -14.33 0.34 9.64
C ASN A 38 -13.47 0.01 8.42
N TRP A 39 -13.24 -1.29 8.18
CA TRP A 39 -12.51 -1.76 7.00
C TRP A 39 -12.86 -3.20 6.69
N GLN A 40 -13.24 -3.47 5.45
CA GLN A 40 -13.57 -4.79 4.95
C GLN A 40 -12.69 -5.13 3.74
N LEU A 41 -12.22 -6.37 3.70
CA LEU A 41 -11.52 -6.96 2.57
C LEU A 41 -12.27 -8.21 2.15
N SER A 42 -12.60 -8.34 0.89
CA SER A 42 -13.17 -9.54 0.29
C SER A 42 -12.39 -9.98 -0.94
N VAL A 43 -12.36 -11.28 -1.18
CA VAL A 43 -11.64 -11.89 -2.29
C VAL A 43 -12.59 -12.84 -3.01
N THR A 44 -12.61 -12.76 -4.35
CA THR A 44 -13.30 -13.69 -5.23
C THR A 44 -12.30 -14.37 -6.14
N GLY A 45 -12.36 -15.68 -6.28
CA GLY A 45 -11.40 -16.49 -7.03
C GLY A 45 -10.20 -16.95 -6.20
N GLY A 46 -10.30 -16.85 -4.87
CA GLY A 46 -9.30 -17.32 -3.92
C GLY A 46 -9.82 -17.31 -2.49
N ASP A 47 -9.10 -18.01 -1.61
CA ASP A 47 -9.45 -18.17 -0.20
C ASP A 47 -8.35 -17.63 0.69
N GLN A 48 -8.75 -16.86 1.71
CA GLN A 48 -7.82 -16.38 2.73
C GLN A 48 -7.38 -17.57 3.61
N GLN A 49 -6.08 -17.81 3.67
CA GLN A 49 -5.49 -18.92 4.41
C GLN A 49 -5.11 -18.50 5.83
N LEU A 50 -4.44 -17.36 5.96
CA LEU A 50 -4.02 -16.83 7.25
C LEU A 50 -3.82 -15.32 7.17
N CYS A 51 -3.73 -14.69 8.35
CA CYS A 51 -3.41 -13.28 8.51
C CYS A 51 -2.31 -13.14 9.56
N TYR A 52 -1.30 -12.32 9.27
CA TYR A 52 -0.18 -12.06 10.17
C TYR A 52 0.31 -10.61 10.06
N LYS A 53 1.19 -10.21 10.96
CA LYS A 53 1.89 -8.91 10.89
C LYS A 53 3.31 -9.12 10.40
N ASP A 54 3.71 -8.35 9.38
CA ASP A 54 5.09 -8.35 8.89
C ASP A 54 6.02 -7.46 9.78
N GLN A 55 7.31 -7.42 9.42
CA GLN A 55 8.32 -6.63 10.14
C GLN A 55 8.04 -5.11 10.12
N HIS A 56 7.23 -4.62 9.19
CA HIS A 56 6.80 -3.24 9.11
C HIS A 56 5.46 -2.99 9.82
N LYS A 57 4.97 -3.98 10.59
CA LYS A 57 3.67 -4.01 11.27
C LYS A 57 2.47 -3.94 10.32
N ASN A 58 2.66 -4.14 9.01
CA ASN A 58 1.54 -4.28 8.10
C ASN A 58 0.78 -5.56 8.43
N GLN A 59 -0.54 -5.48 8.41
CA GLN A 59 -1.38 -6.66 8.40
C GLN A 59 -1.36 -7.28 7.01
N VAL A 60 -0.93 -8.52 6.93
CA VAL A 60 -0.79 -9.29 5.68
C VAL A 60 -1.84 -10.39 5.67
N ASP A 61 -2.68 -10.39 4.66
CA ASP A 61 -3.61 -11.48 4.36
C ASP A 61 -2.96 -12.38 3.30
N LEU A 62 -2.80 -13.65 3.61
CA LEU A 62 -2.29 -14.65 2.68
C LEU A 62 -3.47 -15.32 1.98
N VAL A 63 -3.54 -15.18 0.67
CA VAL A 63 -4.65 -15.67 -0.16
C VAL A 63 -4.15 -16.72 -1.13
N LEU A 64 -4.74 -17.90 -1.11
CA LEU A 64 -4.55 -18.92 -2.11
C LEU A 64 -5.56 -18.72 -3.24
N VAL A 65 -5.07 -18.53 -4.45
CA VAL A 65 -5.91 -18.47 -5.64
C VAL A 65 -6.50 -19.83 -5.93
N SER A 66 -7.79 -19.91 -6.17
CA SER A 66 -8.47 -21.19 -6.46
C SER A 66 -7.91 -21.85 -7.71
N ALA A 67 -7.63 -23.14 -7.64
CA ALA A 67 -7.13 -23.90 -8.79
C ALA A 67 -8.11 -23.82 -9.97
N GLY A 68 -7.60 -23.59 -11.15
CA GLY A 68 -8.40 -23.40 -12.37
C GLY A 68 -8.99 -22.01 -12.55
N SER A 69 -8.79 -21.08 -11.61
CA SER A 69 -9.26 -19.69 -11.76
C SER A 69 -8.49 -18.94 -12.83
N GLU A 70 -9.22 -18.24 -13.69
CA GLU A 70 -8.69 -17.28 -14.66
C GLU A 70 -8.78 -15.84 -14.15
N THR A 71 -9.48 -15.63 -13.03
CA THR A 71 -9.68 -14.30 -12.45
C THR A 71 -9.48 -14.32 -10.95
N LEU A 72 -8.94 -13.22 -10.41
CA LEU A 72 -8.91 -12.92 -8.99
C LEU A 72 -9.38 -11.49 -8.80
N ILE A 73 -10.41 -11.30 -7.99
CA ILE A 73 -10.94 -9.98 -7.66
C ILE A 73 -10.71 -9.73 -6.18
N ILE A 74 -10.08 -8.62 -5.87
CA ILE A 74 -9.85 -8.16 -4.50
C ILE A 74 -10.60 -6.85 -4.33
N HIS A 75 -11.51 -6.81 -3.37
CA HIS A 75 -12.30 -5.64 -3.03
C HIS A 75 -12.02 -5.21 -1.60
N CYS A 76 -11.68 -3.93 -1.43
CA CYS A 76 -11.53 -3.30 -0.13
C CYS A 76 -12.48 -2.12 -0.05
N GLU A 77 -13.14 -1.99 1.08
CA GLU A 77 -13.94 -0.81 1.40
C GLU A 77 -13.85 -0.46 2.88
N GLY A 78 -14.03 0.80 3.20
CA GLY A 78 -14.05 1.24 4.58
C GLY A 78 -14.07 2.74 4.74
N GLU A 79 -14.04 3.15 6.00
CA GLU A 79 -14.05 4.55 6.39
C GLU A 79 -12.89 4.82 7.34
N VAL A 80 -12.20 5.91 7.07
CA VAL A 80 -11.11 6.40 7.91
C VAL A 80 -11.36 7.86 8.28
N GLN A 81 -11.12 8.19 9.53
CA GLN A 81 -11.09 9.56 10.00
C GLN A 81 -9.66 10.08 9.93
N THR A 82 -9.49 11.25 9.34
CA THR A 82 -8.20 11.93 9.26
C THR A 82 -8.26 13.27 9.97
N ASP A 83 -7.21 13.59 10.72
CA ASP A 83 -7.00 14.87 11.37
C ASP A 83 -5.86 15.62 10.69
N ASN A 84 -5.98 16.95 10.61
CA ASN A 84 -4.93 17.77 10.03
C ASN A 84 -3.80 17.95 11.06
N LEU A 85 -2.66 17.36 10.78
CA LEU A 85 -1.45 17.48 11.59
C LEU A 85 -0.48 18.57 11.08
N PHE A 86 -0.89 19.37 10.11
CA PHE A 86 -0.07 20.44 9.51
C PHE A 86 1.30 19.93 8.99
N GLY A 87 1.36 18.67 8.55
CA GLY A 87 2.60 18.04 8.08
C GLY A 87 3.52 17.50 9.19
N ILE A 88 3.14 17.64 10.46
CA ILE A 88 3.95 17.20 11.60
C ILE A 88 3.28 15.99 12.24
N MET A 89 3.92 14.84 12.19
CA MET A 89 3.37 13.60 12.75
C MET A 89 3.71 13.37 14.23
N GLY A 90 4.46 14.29 14.87
CA GLY A 90 4.91 14.14 16.26
C GLY A 90 5.92 13.00 16.46
N GLU A 91 6.04 12.53 17.69
CA GLU A 91 6.88 11.37 18.00
C GLU A 91 6.23 10.09 17.45
N TYR A 92 6.56 9.73 16.22
CA TYR A 92 6.20 8.45 15.64
C TYR A 92 7.37 7.49 15.80
N SER A 93 7.17 6.41 16.56
CA SER A 93 8.16 5.35 16.68
C SER A 93 8.34 4.67 15.32
N LEU A 94 9.35 5.09 14.58
CA LEU A 94 9.80 4.37 13.39
C LEU A 94 10.23 2.95 13.81
N HIS A 95 9.84 1.94 13.03
CA HIS A 95 10.16 0.55 13.31
C HIS A 95 11.56 0.14 12.90
N GLY A 96 12.38 1.11 12.54
CA GLY A 96 13.77 0.95 12.16
C GLY A 96 14.49 2.30 12.14
N PRO A 97 15.81 2.30 12.01
CA PRO A 97 16.58 3.53 11.88
C PRO A 97 16.20 4.27 10.60
N THR A 98 16.27 5.62 10.62
CA THR A 98 15.84 6.49 9.52
C THR A 98 16.54 6.17 8.20
N TRP A 99 17.82 5.81 8.25
CA TRP A 99 18.58 5.45 7.05
C TRP A 99 17.97 4.28 6.26
N LEU A 100 17.25 3.36 6.93
CA LEU A 100 16.58 2.24 6.26
C LEU A 100 15.51 2.72 5.26
N TYR A 101 14.91 3.88 5.51
CA TYR A 101 13.88 4.48 4.66
C TYR A 101 14.46 5.41 3.58
N GLU A 102 15.73 5.76 3.69
CA GLU A 102 16.43 6.64 2.74
C GLU A 102 17.08 5.87 1.59
N TYR A 103 17.35 4.57 1.80
CA TYR A 103 17.97 3.72 0.77
C TYR A 103 16.95 3.19 -0.23
N GLY A 104 17.21 3.40 -1.51
CA GLY A 104 16.48 2.74 -2.59
C GLY A 104 16.87 1.26 -2.69
N SER A 105 15.84 0.39 -2.74
CA SER A 105 16.03 -1.02 -3.09
C SER A 105 15.99 -1.22 -4.61
N SER A 106 16.34 -2.42 -5.09
CA SER A 106 16.19 -2.77 -6.51
C SER A 106 14.76 -2.58 -7.04
N LEU A 107 13.76 -2.75 -6.18
CA LEU A 107 12.34 -2.60 -6.52
C LEU A 107 11.87 -1.13 -6.48
N THR A 108 12.55 -0.27 -5.74
CA THR A 108 12.18 1.15 -5.57
C THR A 108 13.13 2.11 -6.27
N TYR A 109 14.10 1.61 -7.04
CA TYR A 109 15.05 2.45 -7.74
C TYR A 109 14.35 3.27 -8.84
N PRO A 110 14.46 4.60 -8.83
CA PRO A 110 13.73 5.44 -9.76
C PRO A 110 14.23 5.27 -11.20
N GLY A 111 13.30 5.01 -12.10
CA GLY A 111 13.57 4.94 -13.54
C GLY A 111 13.89 6.32 -14.15
N PRO A 112 14.29 6.38 -15.44
CA PRO A 112 14.67 7.64 -16.10
C PRO A 112 13.59 8.71 -16.07
N LEU A 113 12.32 8.34 -16.27
CA LEU A 113 11.20 9.27 -16.27
C LEU A 113 10.94 9.88 -14.89
N ILE A 114 11.02 9.09 -13.82
CA ILE A 114 10.88 9.56 -12.44
C ILE A 114 12.01 10.54 -12.11
N LYS A 115 13.25 10.22 -12.50
CA LYS A 115 14.40 11.11 -12.32
C LYS A 115 14.24 12.43 -13.07
N LYS A 116 13.71 12.38 -14.29
CA LYS A 116 13.43 13.58 -15.10
C LYS A 116 12.39 14.46 -14.42
N LEU A 117 11.28 13.87 -13.97
CA LEU A 117 10.21 14.58 -13.26
C LEU A 117 10.73 15.21 -11.96
N ALA A 118 11.48 14.47 -11.16
CA ALA A 118 12.05 14.99 -9.92
C ALA A 118 13.00 16.19 -10.14
N ARG A 119 13.74 16.20 -11.24
CA ARG A 119 14.59 17.35 -11.63
C ARG A 119 13.77 18.57 -12.03
N SER A 120 12.70 18.39 -12.83
CA SER A 120 11.83 19.52 -13.22
C SER A 120 11.20 20.16 -12.00
N MET A 121 10.65 19.36 -11.08
CA MET A 121 10.02 19.88 -9.86
C MET A 121 11.04 20.60 -8.94
N ARG A 122 12.28 20.14 -8.89
CA ARG A 122 13.34 20.83 -8.11
C ARG A 122 13.66 22.20 -8.68
N ASN A 123 13.76 22.31 -9.99
CA ASN A 123 14.04 23.59 -10.65
C ASN A 123 12.89 24.59 -10.48
N GLU A 124 11.64 24.11 -10.45
CA GLU A 124 10.47 24.98 -10.18
C GLU A 124 10.37 25.39 -8.70
N ALA A 125 10.72 24.51 -7.77
CA ALA A 125 10.62 24.79 -6.33
C ALA A 125 11.76 25.66 -5.79
N PHE A 126 12.94 25.62 -6.42
CA PHE A 126 14.13 26.39 -6.06
C PHE A 126 14.55 27.29 -7.23
N GLY A 127 13.56 27.96 -7.87
CA GLY A 127 13.82 28.88 -8.96
C GLY A 127 14.97 29.82 -8.62
N ASP A 128 15.95 29.85 -9.49
CA ASP A 128 17.16 30.67 -9.56
C ASP A 128 17.31 31.69 -8.41
N VAL A 129 17.96 31.25 -7.33
CA VAL A 129 18.61 32.19 -6.40
C VAL A 129 19.96 32.51 -7.03
N GLU A 130 20.02 33.58 -7.83
CA GLU A 130 21.27 34.25 -8.17
C GLU A 130 21.91 34.84 -6.92
#